data_a2ec43ab9e1668c0f346afc89ad8211f
#
_entry.id   a2ec43ab9e1668c0f346afc89ad8211f
#
_cell.length_a   1.000
_cell.length_b   1.000
_cell.length_c   1.000
_cell.angle_alpha   90.00
_cell.angle_beta   90.00
_cell.angle_gamma   90.00
#
_symmetry.space_group_name_H-M   'P 1'
#
loop_
_entity.id
_entity.type
_entity.pdbx_description
1 polymer ?
#
loop_
_entity_poly.entity_id
_entity_poly.type
_entity_poly.pdbx_seq_one_letter_code
_entity_poly.pdbx_strand_id
1 'polypeptide(L)'
;MADAHRRQILDWLGDGPVSISDLAVPLGMSLPGVLKHVRALEAAQLVETRKQGRTRWCRLGDRPLDSAAAWIEERRTLWSRRLDRFELSLEDGGGMSQ
;
A
#
# COMPACT_ATOMS: atom_id res chain seq x y z
N MET A 1 -7.44 -10.94 -6.00
CA MET A 1 -6.64 -11.48 -4.93
C MET A 1 -6.49 -10.55 -3.78
N ALA A 2 -6.50 -11.11 -2.62
CA ALA A 2 -6.35 -10.30 -1.41
C ALA A 2 -5.06 -9.51 -1.42
N ASP A 3 -4.04 -10.05 -2.05
CA ASP A 3 -2.75 -9.39 -2.08
C ASP A 3 -2.77 -8.06 -2.80
N ALA A 4 -3.55 -7.96 -3.85
CA ALA A 4 -3.62 -6.71 -4.58
C ALA A 4 -4.21 -5.59 -3.72
N HIS A 5 -5.25 -5.90 -2.97
CA HIS A 5 -5.85 -4.91 -2.08
C HIS A 5 -4.90 -4.51 -0.97
N ARG A 6 -4.16 -5.48 -0.43
CA ARG A 6 -3.22 -5.19 0.64
C ARG A 6 -2.10 -4.30 0.14
N ARG A 7 -1.63 -4.53 -1.07
CA ARG A 7 -0.60 -3.68 -1.66
C ARG A 7 -1.09 -2.27 -1.86
N GLN A 8 -2.33 -2.12 -2.31
CA GLN A 8 -2.90 -0.80 -2.48
C GLN A 8 -2.98 -0.06 -1.15
N ILE A 9 -3.40 -0.77 -0.11
CA ILE A 9 -3.48 -0.16 1.20
C ILE A 9 -2.10 0.34 1.63
N LEU A 10 -1.09 -0.48 1.47
CA LEU A 10 0.26 -0.08 1.87
C LEU A 10 0.77 1.09 1.05
N ASP A 11 0.42 1.12 -0.23
CA ASP A 11 0.82 2.26 -1.06
C ASP A 11 0.23 3.56 -0.55
N TRP A 12 -1.05 3.54 -0.22
CA TRP A 12 -1.70 4.75 0.25
C TRP A 12 -1.16 5.20 1.59
N LEU A 13 -0.82 4.25 2.43
CA LEU A 13 -0.27 4.58 3.74
C LEU A 13 1.14 5.16 3.65
N GLY A 14 1.76 5.02 2.49
CA GLY A 14 3.08 5.61 2.29
C GLY A 14 3.06 7.12 2.39
N ASP A 15 1.90 7.74 2.15
CA ASP A 15 1.77 9.19 2.25
C ASP A 15 1.34 9.65 3.63
N GLY A 16 1.10 8.74 4.54
CA GLY A 16 0.71 9.09 5.89
C GLY A 16 -0.49 8.28 6.36
N PRO A 17 -0.91 8.48 7.59
CA PRO A 17 -2.04 7.73 8.14
C PRO A 17 -3.33 7.99 7.38
N VAL A 18 -4.14 6.97 7.25
CA VAL A 18 -5.43 7.08 6.59
C VAL A 18 -6.45 6.36 7.47
N SER A 19 -7.65 6.90 7.54
CA SER A 19 -8.69 6.24 8.31
C SER A 19 -9.19 5.01 7.58
N ILE A 20 -9.69 4.04 8.35
CA ILE A 20 -10.23 2.83 7.74
C ILE A 20 -11.36 3.17 6.79
N SER A 21 -12.19 4.12 7.17
CA SER A 21 -13.31 4.52 6.30
C SER A 21 -12.83 5.07 4.98
N ASP A 22 -11.76 5.84 5.02
CA ASP A 22 -11.22 6.42 3.79
C ASP A 22 -10.57 5.39 2.89
N LEU A 23 -10.08 4.32 3.48
CA LEU A 23 -9.54 3.23 2.66
C LEU A 23 -10.65 2.49 1.93
N ALA A 24 -11.82 2.41 2.54
CA ALA A 24 -12.91 1.65 1.95
C ALA A 24 -13.38 2.23 0.62
N VAL A 25 -13.38 3.55 0.51
CA VAL A 25 -13.93 4.21 -0.66
C VAL A 25 -13.19 3.82 -1.95
N PRO A 26 -11.88 4.07 -2.05
CA PRO A 26 -11.19 3.71 -3.28
C PRO A 26 -11.09 2.20 -3.51
N LEU A 27 -11.16 1.41 -2.44
CA LEU A 27 -11.13 -0.03 -2.62
C LEU A 27 -12.47 -0.59 -3.07
N GLY A 28 -13.54 0.20 -2.93
CA GLY A 28 -14.86 -0.29 -3.26
C GLY A 28 -15.30 -1.41 -2.36
N MET A 29 -14.90 -1.38 -1.11
CA MET A 29 -15.17 -2.44 -0.17
C MET A 29 -15.98 -1.94 1.01
N SER A 30 -16.64 -2.87 1.67
CA SER A 30 -17.30 -2.56 2.92
C SER A 30 -16.25 -2.42 4.02
N LEU A 31 -16.64 -1.77 5.12
CA LEU A 31 -15.73 -1.63 6.25
C LEU A 31 -15.24 -2.97 6.77
N PRO A 32 -16.11 -3.98 6.95
CA PRO A 32 -15.62 -5.28 7.38
C PRO A 32 -14.58 -5.88 6.43
N GLY A 33 -14.76 -5.66 5.14
CA GLY A 33 -13.80 -6.16 4.16
C GLY A 33 -12.45 -5.48 4.30
N VAL A 34 -12.46 -4.16 4.46
CA VAL A 34 -11.21 -3.42 4.65
C VAL A 34 -10.55 -3.85 5.95
N LEU A 35 -11.33 -3.98 7.01
CA LEU A 35 -10.77 -4.39 8.30
C LEU A 35 -10.11 -5.75 8.23
N LYS A 36 -10.67 -6.64 7.46
CA LYS A 36 -10.08 -7.96 7.31
C LYS A 36 -8.68 -7.86 6.72
N HIS A 37 -8.53 -7.04 5.68
CA HIS A 37 -7.22 -6.85 5.08
C HIS A 37 -6.26 -6.13 6.01
N VAL A 38 -6.76 -5.10 6.68
CA VAL A 38 -5.92 -4.33 7.59
C VAL A 38 -5.44 -5.20 8.75
N ARG A 39 -6.32 -6.04 9.28
CA ARG A 39 -5.92 -6.92 10.38
C ARG A 39 -4.87 -7.92 9.94
N ALA A 40 -4.96 -8.40 8.71
CA ALA A 40 -3.94 -9.30 8.20
C ALA A 40 -2.60 -8.58 8.09
N LEU A 41 -2.62 -7.34 7.63
CA LEU A 41 -1.41 -6.55 7.56
C LEU A 41 -0.85 -6.22 8.93
N GLU A 42 -1.74 -5.97 9.87
CA GLU A 42 -1.34 -5.69 11.24
C GLU A 42 -0.70 -6.92 11.88
N ALA A 43 -1.26 -8.08 11.64
CA ALA A 43 -0.69 -9.31 12.15
C ALA A 43 0.69 -9.56 11.58
N ALA A 44 0.93 -9.11 10.36
CA ALA A 44 2.23 -9.22 9.72
C ALA A 44 3.15 -8.06 10.12
N GLN A 45 2.66 -7.18 10.98
CA GLN A 45 3.43 -6.04 11.48
C GLN A 45 3.78 -5.03 10.39
N LEU A 46 3.02 -5.02 9.33
CA LEU A 46 3.24 -4.07 8.24
C LEU A 46 2.49 -2.76 8.46
N VAL A 47 1.42 -2.81 9.24
CA VAL A 47 0.68 -1.60 9.59
C VAL A 47 0.34 -1.62 11.06
N GLU A 48 0.01 -0.44 11.56
CA GLU A 48 -0.49 -0.26 12.92
C GLU A 48 -1.81 0.47 12.84
N THR A 49 -2.71 0.16 13.74
CA THR A 49 -3.97 0.88 13.82
C THR A 49 -4.09 1.51 15.19
N ARG A 50 -4.77 2.63 15.22
CA ARG A 50 -5.01 3.34 16.47
C ARG A 50 -6.38 3.98 16.40
N LYS A 51 -7.15 3.77 17.43
CA LYS A 51 -8.46 4.40 17.50
C LYS A 51 -8.34 5.74 18.20
N GLN A 52 -8.91 6.75 17.58
CA GLN A 52 -8.91 8.08 18.11
C GLN A 52 -10.34 8.58 18.01
N GLY A 53 -11.02 8.67 19.15
CA GLY A 53 -12.43 8.97 19.14
C GLY A 53 -13.19 7.86 18.44
N ARG A 54 -13.92 8.20 17.41
CA ARG A 54 -14.70 7.22 16.65
C ARG A 54 -13.99 6.76 15.40
N THR A 55 -12.82 7.28 15.17
CA THR A 55 -12.09 7.00 13.94
C THR A 55 -10.95 6.05 14.24
N ARG A 56 -10.83 5.02 13.42
CA ARG A 56 -9.69 4.13 13.51
C ARG A 56 -8.73 4.49 12.39
N TRP A 57 -7.54 4.84 12.78
CA TRP A 57 -6.50 5.25 11.85
C TRP A 57 -5.56 4.10 11.58
N CYS A 58 -5.07 4.06 10.37
CA CYS A 58 -4.13 3.04 9.92
C CYS A 58 -2.90 3.73 9.39
N ARG A 59 -1.73 3.21 9.75
CA ARG A 59 -0.47 3.76 9.24
C ARG A 59 0.52 2.63 9.07
N LEU A 60 1.58 2.91 8.33
CA LEU A 60 2.64 1.93 8.17
C LEU A 60 3.27 1.66 9.52
N GLY A 61 3.58 0.40 9.78
CA GLY A 61 4.20 0.03 11.03
C GLY A 61 5.64 0.46 11.09
N ASP A 62 6.09 0.73 12.31
CA ASP A 62 7.48 1.11 12.52
C ASP A 62 8.36 -0.10 12.65
N ARG A 63 7.78 -1.20 12.98
CA ARG A 63 8.57 -2.39 13.23
C ARG A 63 7.84 -3.63 12.79
N PRO A 64 8.51 -4.69 12.57
CA PRO A 64 9.96 -4.70 12.52
C PRO A 64 10.38 -4.02 11.25
N LEU A 65 11.30 -3.17 11.39
CA LEU A 65 11.72 -2.38 10.26
C LEU A 65 12.27 -3.24 9.16
N ASP A 66 12.93 -4.32 9.53
CA ASP A 66 13.56 -5.16 8.54
C ASP A 66 12.56 -5.76 7.58
N SER A 67 11.51 -6.40 8.08
CA SER A 67 10.59 -7.04 7.16
C SER A 67 9.75 -6.02 6.42
N ALA A 68 9.30 -4.97 7.10
CA ALA A 68 8.49 -3.96 6.41
C ALA A 68 9.30 -3.24 5.36
N ALA A 69 10.52 -2.87 5.69
CA ALA A 69 11.37 -2.15 4.75
C ALA A 69 11.71 -3.03 3.57
N ALA A 70 12.03 -4.29 3.82
CA ALA A 70 12.37 -5.20 2.74
C ALA A 70 11.19 -5.39 1.81
N TRP A 71 9.99 -5.51 2.36
CA TRP A 71 8.81 -5.70 1.55
C TRP A 71 8.54 -4.48 0.66
N ILE A 72 8.66 -3.31 1.23
CA ILE A 72 8.43 -2.08 0.49
C ILE A 72 9.49 -1.89 -0.57
N GLU A 73 10.72 -2.18 -0.22
CA GLU A 73 11.83 -2.07 -1.16
C GLU A 73 11.64 -3.00 -2.33
N GLU A 74 11.20 -4.20 -2.06
CA GLU A 74 10.94 -5.18 -3.09
C GLU A 74 9.87 -4.69 -4.05
N ARG A 75 8.82 -4.09 -3.50
CA ARG A 75 7.76 -3.55 -4.32
C ARG A 75 8.25 -2.40 -5.19
N ARG A 76 9.05 -1.54 -4.60
CA ARG A 76 9.62 -0.43 -5.36
C ARG A 76 10.45 -0.93 -6.51
N THR A 77 11.24 -1.94 -6.27
CA THR A 77 12.07 -2.51 -7.30
C THR A 77 11.23 -3.05 -8.44
N LEU A 78 10.17 -3.77 -8.09
CA LEU A 78 9.30 -4.30 -9.11
C LEU A 78 8.61 -3.20 -9.90
N TRP A 79 8.16 -2.17 -9.23
CA TRP A 79 7.53 -1.05 -9.89
C TRP A 79 8.50 -0.34 -10.79
N SER A 80 9.72 -0.13 -10.31
CA SER A 80 10.74 0.53 -11.10
C SER A 80 11.03 -0.25 -12.37
N ARG A 81 11.12 -1.55 -12.27
CA ARG A 81 11.38 -2.38 -13.43
C ARG A 81 10.24 -2.28 -14.44
N ARG A 82 9.01 -2.25 -13.94
CA ARG A 82 7.87 -2.11 -14.82
C ARG A 82 7.86 -0.76 -15.50
N LEU A 83 8.14 0.28 -14.75
CA LEU A 83 8.17 1.62 -15.30
C LEU A 83 9.30 1.76 -16.31
N ASP A 84 10.44 1.19 -16.03
CA ASP A 84 11.55 1.22 -16.99
C ASP A 84 11.15 0.55 -18.28
N ARG A 85 10.52 -0.59 -18.18
CA ARG A 85 10.09 -1.30 -19.37
C ARG A 85 9.06 -0.50 -20.14
N PHE A 86 8.16 0.11 -19.43
CA PHE A 86 7.13 0.92 -20.04
C PHE A 86 7.73 2.13 -20.75
N GLU A 87 8.68 2.77 -20.10
CA GLU A 87 9.35 3.91 -20.69
C GLU A 87 10.14 3.54 -21.93
N LEU A 88 10.78 2.40 -21.88
CA LEU A 88 11.51 1.94 -23.05
C LEU A 88 10.57 1.73 -24.22
N SER A 89 9.41 1.17 -23.94
CA SER A 89 8.41 1.01 -24.98
C SER A 89 7.95 2.34 -25.53
N LEU A 90 7.74 3.29 -24.66
CA LEU A 90 7.29 4.60 -25.08
C LEU A 90 8.36 5.34 -25.86
N GLU A 91 9.59 5.17 -25.43
CA GLU A 91 10.68 5.83 -26.11
C GLU A 91 10.80 5.36 -27.54
N ASP A 92 10.62 4.07 -27.74
CA ASP A 92 10.64 3.54 -29.08
C ASP A 92 9.57 4.19 -29.90
N GLY A 93 8.45 4.50 -29.26
CA GLY A 93 7.34 5.05 -29.97
C GLY A 93 7.24 6.56 -29.87
N GLY A 94 7.72 7.16 -28.84
CA GLY A 94 7.46 8.56 -28.65
C GLY A 94 8.46 9.32 -27.86
N GLY A 95 9.40 8.68 -27.28
CA GLY A 95 10.42 9.39 -26.59
C GLY A 95 9.97 10.09 -25.35
N MET A 96 9.12 9.53 -24.60
CA MET A 96 8.70 10.11 -23.39
C MET A 96 9.74 9.90 -22.37
N SER A 97 10.41 10.78 -21.96
CA SER A 97 11.41 10.47 -21.03
C SER A 97 11.20 11.13 -19.75
N GLN A 98 11.35 11.04 -19.09
CA GLN A 98 11.26 11.72 -18.12
C GLN A 98 11.65 12.04 -17.53
#